data_3504d57728c1dde9e0fe603236275843
#
_entry.id   3504d57728c1dde9e0fe603236275843
#
_cell.length_a   1.000
_cell.length_b   1.000
_cell.length_c   1.000
_cell.angle_alpha   90.00
_cell.angle_beta   90.00
_cell.angle_gamma   90.00
#
_symmetry.space_group_name_H-M   'P 1'
#
loop_
_entity.id
_entity.type
_entity.pdbx_description
1 polymer ?
#
loop_
_entity_poly.entity_id
_entity_poly.type
_entity_poly.pdbx_seq_one_letter_code
_entity_poly.pdbx_strand_id
1 'polypeptide(L)'
;MTAHLDLNDVSVSFNGFKAINGLNMSVGKGELRCLIGPNGAGKTTALDIICGKVKPSGGTVTFAGTALQDLEEYEIARAGVGRKFQVPSVFRELTVSENLEVARARRTSVIGNLRWDVRNSGREHVERLAELVGLTEQLERPAAYLSHGQTQWLEIGMLVAQDAELILMDEPTAGMTAQETRKTAELFARLKGRHTLIVVEHDMGFVKAIGDIISVMHMGQMLAEGTAAEVEAHPEVRRAYLGSGGISHA
;
A
#
# COMPACT_ATOMS: atom_id res chain seq x y z
N MET A 1 -4.96 -22.01 0.80
CA MET A 1 -4.95 -20.88 1.76
C MET A 1 -6.13 -20.00 1.42
N THR A 2 -6.92 -19.56 2.39
CA THR A 2 -8.01 -18.59 2.14
C THR A 2 -7.40 -17.25 1.79
N ALA A 3 -7.88 -16.61 0.71
CA ALA A 3 -7.45 -15.28 0.32
C ALA A 3 -7.72 -14.27 1.45
N HIS A 4 -6.81 -13.34 1.69
CA HIS A 4 -7.00 -12.22 2.61
C HIS A 4 -7.72 -11.07 1.93
N LEU A 5 -7.38 -10.81 0.66
CA LEU A 5 -8.11 -9.92 -0.24
C LEU A 5 -8.46 -10.71 -1.50
N ASP A 6 -9.70 -10.58 -1.95
CA ASP A 6 -10.18 -11.24 -3.17
C ASP A 6 -11.03 -10.27 -4.02
N LEU A 7 -10.62 -10.07 -5.25
CA LEU A 7 -11.34 -9.35 -6.29
C LEU A 7 -11.87 -10.39 -7.29
N ASN A 8 -13.18 -10.44 -7.50
CA ASN A 8 -13.81 -11.39 -8.40
C ASN A 8 -14.66 -10.65 -9.44
N ASP A 9 -14.27 -10.76 -10.71
CA ASP A 9 -14.90 -10.14 -11.89
C ASP A 9 -15.19 -8.65 -11.73
N VAL A 10 -14.26 -7.93 -11.06
CA VAL A 10 -14.45 -6.51 -10.72
C VAL A 10 -14.37 -5.65 -11.98
N SER A 11 -15.37 -4.79 -12.14
CA SER A 11 -15.45 -3.86 -13.28
C SER A 11 -15.79 -2.46 -12.83
N VAL A 12 -15.18 -1.44 -13.50
CA VAL A 12 -15.49 -0.01 -13.30
C VAL A 12 -15.46 0.71 -14.64
N SER A 13 -16.47 1.53 -14.86
CA SER A 13 -16.57 2.36 -16.07
C SER A 13 -16.74 3.84 -15.70
N PHE A 14 -15.96 4.72 -16.33
CA PHE A 14 -16.08 6.18 -16.22
C PHE A 14 -16.53 6.74 -17.59
N ASN A 15 -17.73 7.31 -17.66
CA ASN A 15 -18.28 7.90 -18.88
C ASN A 15 -18.16 6.99 -20.12
N GLY A 16 -18.39 5.68 -19.94
CA GLY A 16 -18.31 4.69 -21.03
C GLY A 16 -16.91 4.09 -21.24
N PHE A 17 -15.86 4.66 -20.64
CA PHE A 17 -14.52 4.07 -20.65
C PHE A 17 -14.39 3.05 -19.52
N LYS A 18 -14.10 1.80 -19.86
CA LYS A 18 -13.84 0.73 -18.87
C LYS A 18 -12.42 0.84 -18.33
N ALA A 19 -12.28 1.42 -17.14
CA ALA A 19 -10.98 1.53 -16.47
C ALA A 19 -10.54 0.20 -15.84
N ILE A 20 -11.50 -0.59 -15.35
CA ILE A 20 -11.33 -1.97 -14.91
C ILE A 20 -12.38 -2.83 -15.61
N ASN A 21 -11.99 -4.00 -16.10
CA ASN A 21 -12.81 -4.85 -16.95
C ASN A 21 -12.64 -6.33 -16.58
N GLY A 22 -13.42 -6.82 -15.63
CA GLY A 22 -13.37 -8.21 -15.19
C GLY A 22 -12.07 -8.58 -14.46
N LEU A 23 -11.57 -7.68 -13.58
CA LEU A 23 -10.35 -7.92 -12.81
C LEU A 23 -10.57 -9.01 -11.77
N ASN A 24 -9.73 -10.04 -11.84
CA ASN A 24 -9.62 -11.08 -10.82
C ASN A 24 -8.24 -11.01 -10.18
N MET A 25 -8.17 -10.94 -8.85
CA MET A 25 -6.92 -10.91 -8.09
C MET A 25 -7.14 -11.46 -6.68
N SER A 26 -6.32 -12.39 -6.25
CA SER A 26 -6.39 -13.00 -4.94
C SER A 26 -5.06 -12.83 -4.21
N VAL A 27 -5.06 -12.22 -3.03
CA VAL A 27 -3.85 -11.90 -2.26
C VAL A 27 -3.90 -12.60 -0.91
N GLY A 28 -2.84 -13.33 -0.57
CA GLY A 28 -2.71 -14.05 0.69
C GLY A 28 -2.45 -13.13 1.89
N LYS A 29 -2.78 -13.60 3.10
CA LYS A 29 -2.44 -12.86 4.33
C LYS A 29 -0.92 -12.79 4.50
N GLY A 30 -0.40 -11.59 4.76
CA GLY A 30 1.02 -11.33 4.93
C GLY A 30 1.83 -11.33 3.64
N GLU A 31 1.19 -11.48 2.48
CA GLU A 31 1.83 -11.44 1.17
C GLU A 31 2.22 -10.00 0.79
N LEU A 32 3.35 -9.86 0.09
CA LEU A 32 3.72 -8.63 -0.59
C LEU A 32 3.49 -8.80 -2.10
N ARG A 33 2.41 -8.19 -2.58
CA ARG A 33 2.01 -8.16 -3.98
C ARG A 33 2.50 -6.89 -4.66
N CYS A 34 3.29 -7.04 -5.73
CA CYS A 34 3.60 -5.92 -6.61
C CYS A 34 2.62 -5.87 -7.77
N LEU A 35 1.98 -4.72 -7.98
CA LEU A 35 1.05 -4.48 -9.08
C LEU A 35 1.74 -3.58 -10.10
N ILE A 36 2.06 -4.12 -11.26
CA ILE A 36 2.77 -3.42 -12.33
C ILE A 36 1.92 -3.33 -13.61
N GLY A 37 2.35 -2.50 -14.54
CA GLY A 37 1.68 -2.33 -15.83
C GLY A 37 1.92 -0.94 -16.40
N PRO A 38 1.64 -0.70 -17.70
CA PRO A 38 1.79 0.61 -18.31
C PRO A 38 0.86 1.66 -17.69
N ASN A 39 1.12 2.94 -17.99
CA ASN A 39 0.23 4.02 -17.59
C ASN A 39 -1.16 3.80 -18.21
N GLY A 40 -2.21 4.03 -17.42
CA GLY A 40 -3.59 3.75 -17.82
C GLY A 40 -4.01 2.27 -17.73
N ALA A 41 -3.16 1.37 -17.25
CA ALA A 41 -3.52 -0.06 -17.09
C ALA A 41 -4.61 -0.32 -16.04
N GLY A 42 -4.94 0.67 -15.18
CA GLY A 42 -5.97 0.55 -14.14
C GLY A 42 -5.42 0.32 -12.73
N LYS A 43 -4.10 0.34 -12.53
CA LYS A 43 -3.45 0.05 -11.22
C LYS A 43 -3.98 0.92 -10.08
N THR A 44 -3.94 2.25 -10.23
CA THR A 44 -4.45 3.20 -9.23
C THR A 44 -5.94 3.03 -9.01
N THR A 45 -6.71 2.77 -10.09
CA THR A 45 -8.15 2.49 -10.00
C THR A 45 -8.43 1.22 -9.19
N ALA A 46 -7.61 0.17 -9.35
CA ALA A 46 -7.73 -1.04 -8.53
C ALA A 46 -7.50 -0.74 -7.03
N LEU A 47 -6.48 0.08 -6.69
CA LEU A 47 -6.29 0.53 -5.31
C LEU A 47 -7.45 1.41 -4.83
N ASP A 48 -7.99 2.29 -5.69
CA ASP A 48 -9.16 3.15 -5.38
C ASP A 48 -10.41 2.33 -5.07
N ILE A 49 -10.60 1.20 -5.76
CA ILE A 49 -11.71 0.26 -5.48
C ILE A 49 -11.51 -0.40 -4.12
N ILE A 50 -10.32 -0.93 -3.84
CA ILE A 50 -10.03 -1.66 -2.60
C ILE A 50 -10.19 -0.75 -1.38
N CYS A 51 -9.83 0.53 -1.46
CA CYS A 51 -10.00 1.48 -0.35
C CYS A 51 -11.38 2.16 -0.31
N GLY A 52 -12.29 1.86 -1.26
CA GLY A 52 -13.66 2.36 -1.29
C GLY A 52 -13.85 3.73 -1.93
N LYS A 53 -12.76 4.37 -2.41
CA LYS A 53 -12.83 5.67 -3.10
C LYS A 53 -13.59 5.59 -4.43
N VAL A 54 -13.57 4.42 -5.07
CA VAL A 54 -14.33 4.11 -6.27
C VAL A 54 -15.16 2.87 -6.02
N LYS A 55 -16.48 2.96 -6.23
CA LYS A 55 -17.35 1.78 -6.14
C LYS A 55 -17.31 1.00 -7.45
N PRO A 56 -17.17 -0.33 -7.41
CA PRO A 56 -17.24 -1.15 -8.61
C PRO A 56 -18.64 -1.10 -9.21
N SER A 57 -18.71 -1.15 -10.54
CA SER A 57 -19.97 -1.26 -11.28
C SER A 57 -20.42 -2.73 -11.45
N GLY A 58 -19.57 -3.69 -11.15
CA GLY A 58 -19.84 -5.13 -11.17
C GLY A 58 -18.72 -5.89 -10.47
N GLY A 59 -18.99 -7.16 -10.15
CA GLY A 59 -18.08 -8.02 -9.39
C GLY A 59 -18.10 -7.75 -7.89
N THR A 60 -17.20 -8.41 -7.16
CA THR A 60 -17.11 -8.33 -5.70
C THR A 60 -15.67 -8.10 -5.24
N VAL A 61 -15.53 -7.37 -4.13
CA VAL A 61 -14.25 -7.16 -3.44
C VAL A 61 -14.44 -7.59 -1.99
N THR A 62 -13.68 -8.59 -1.56
CA THR A 62 -13.78 -9.15 -0.21
C THR A 62 -12.43 -9.03 0.49
N PHE A 63 -12.42 -8.49 1.71
CA PHE A 63 -11.25 -8.40 2.56
C PHE A 63 -11.54 -9.05 3.93
N ALA A 64 -10.73 -10.01 4.33
CA ALA A 64 -10.88 -10.78 5.57
C ALA A 64 -12.32 -11.31 5.78
N GLY A 65 -12.99 -11.71 4.69
CA GLY A 65 -14.37 -12.20 4.71
C GLY A 65 -15.46 -11.12 4.68
N THR A 66 -15.08 -9.83 4.64
CA THR A 66 -16.02 -8.69 4.59
C THR A 66 -16.10 -8.15 3.17
N ALA A 67 -17.32 -7.96 2.65
CA ALA A 67 -17.57 -7.35 1.34
C ALA A 67 -17.33 -5.83 1.42
N LEU A 68 -16.30 -5.33 0.71
CA LEU A 68 -15.88 -3.94 0.77
C LEU A 68 -16.76 -3.01 -0.08
N GLN A 69 -17.35 -3.50 -1.16
CA GLN A 69 -18.19 -2.70 -2.04
C GLN A 69 -19.43 -2.11 -1.34
N ASP A 70 -19.84 -2.73 -0.23
CA ASP A 70 -21.02 -2.33 0.54
C ASP A 70 -20.71 -1.31 1.66
N LEU A 71 -19.41 -1.03 1.88
CA LEU A 71 -18.90 -0.19 2.95
C LEU A 71 -18.49 1.20 2.43
N GLU A 72 -18.53 2.19 3.30
CA GLU A 72 -17.95 3.52 3.06
C GLU A 72 -16.43 3.51 3.34
N GLU A 73 -15.68 4.48 2.77
CA GLU A 73 -14.22 4.57 2.92
C GLU A 73 -13.75 4.48 4.39
N TYR A 74 -14.46 5.16 5.31
CA TYR A 74 -14.10 5.15 6.72
C TYR A 74 -14.35 3.79 7.40
N GLU A 75 -15.33 3.01 6.92
CA GLU A 75 -15.63 1.66 7.41
C GLU A 75 -14.56 0.68 6.90
N ILE A 76 -14.16 0.81 5.63
CA ILE A 76 -13.06 0.05 5.04
C ILE A 76 -11.75 0.32 5.79
N ALA A 77 -11.47 1.59 6.11
CA ALA A 77 -10.31 1.95 6.90
C ALA A 77 -10.36 1.35 8.33
N ARG A 78 -11.56 1.26 8.94
CA ARG A 78 -11.76 0.60 10.24
C ARG A 78 -11.65 -0.92 10.15
N ALA A 79 -11.98 -1.50 9.02
CA ALA A 79 -11.81 -2.93 8.76
C ALA A 79 -10.32 -3.33 8.63
N GLY A 80 -9.40 -2.36 8.57
CA GLY A 80 -7.96 -2.59 8.54
C GLY A 80 -7.31 -2.39 7.18
N VAL A 81 -7.98 -1.73 6.24
CA VAL A 81 -7.39 -1.34 4.95
C VAL A 81 -6.80 0.07 5.08
N GLY A 82 -5.48 0.16 5.00
CA GLY A 82 -4.76 1.43 4.98
C GLY A 82 -4.29 1.78 3.58
N ARG A 83 -4.39 3.05 3.20
CA ARG A 83 -3.84 3.54 1.92
C ARG A 83 -2.92 4.71 2.13
N LYS A 84 -1.73 4.62 1.53
CA LYS A 84 -0.83 5.74 1.37
C LYS A 84 -1.24 6.52 0.12
N PHE A 85 -1.61 7.77 0.31
CA PHE A 85 -1.97 8.66 -0.79
C PHE A 85 -0.73 9.32 -1.41
N GLN A 86 -0.87 9.83 -2.65
CA GLN A 86 0.21 10.55 -3.34
C GLN A 86 0.59 11.86 -2.65
N VAL A 87 -0.37 12.53 -2.02
CA VAL A 87 -0.11 13.71 -1.19
C VAL A 87 0.13 13.23 0.24
N PRO A 88 1.29 13.58 0.84
CA PRO A 88 1.60 13.17 2.20
C PRO A 88 0.55 13.60 3.21
N SER A 89 0.07 12.64 4.02
CA SER A 89 -0.95 12.87 5.06
C SER A 89 -0.35 13.12 6.44
N VAL A 90 0.90 13.59 6.51
CA VAL A 90 1.58 13.91 7.77
C VAL A 90 1.17 15.30 8.29
N PHE A 91 1.05 15.44 9.59
CA PHE A 91 0.89 16.73 10.25
C PHE A 91 2.24 17.41 10.35
N ARG A 92 2.52 18.31 9.43
CA ARG A 92 3.86 18.90 9.22
C ARG A 92 4.40 19.66 10.43
N GLU A 93 3.53 20.31 11.20
CA GLU A 93 3.88 21.10 12.40
C GLU A 93 4.14 20.20 13.63
N LEU A 94 3.65 18.97 13.61
CA LEU A 94 3.86 18.00 14.67
C LEU A 94 5.18 17.25 14.48
N THR A 95 5.77 16.82 15.58
CA THR A 95 6.95 15.94 15.57
C THR A 95 6.61 14.55 15.00
N VAL A 96 7.63 13.76 14.69
CA VAL A 96 7.47 12.36 14.27
C VAL A 96 6.71 11.58 15.34
N SER A 97 7.07 11.76 16.63
CA SER A 97 6.41 11.06 17.74
C SER A 97 4.94 11.44 17.85
N GLU A 98 4.59 12.72 17.76
CA GLU A 98 3.21 13.21 17.80
C GLU A 98 2.38 12.71 16.61
N ASN A 99 2.94 12.65 15.39
CA ASN A 99 2.27 12.06 14.23
C ASN A 99 1.90 10.59 14.47
N LEU A 100 2.84 9.80 15.01
CA LEU A 100 2.60 8.38 15.31
C LEU A 100 1.57 8.21 16.44
N GLU A 101 1.58 9.08 17.46
CA GLU A 101 0.58 9.08 18.55
C GLU A 101 -0.82 9.41 18.03
N VAL A 102 -0.96 10.44 17.19
CA VAL A 102 -2.25 10.82 16.58
C VAL A 102 -2.79 9.68 15.71
N ALA A 103 -1.95 9.04 14.92
CA ALA A 103 -2.36 7.91 14.09
C ALA A 103 -2.89 6.75 14.94
N ARG A 104 -2.25 6.45 16.07
CA ARG A 104 -2.67 5.41 17.01
C ARG A 104 -3.99 5.74 17.72
N ALA A 105 -4.20 6.99 18.11
CA ALA A 105 -5.38 7.43 18.85
C ALA A 105 -6.70 7.22 18.08
N ARG A 106 -6.65 7.10 16.76
CA ARG A 106 -7.84 6.90 15.90
C ARG A 106 -8.63 5.61 16.24
N ARG A 107 -7.99 4.61 16.85
CA ARG A 107 -8.63 3.32 17.21
C ARG A 107 -9.15 3.25 18.64
N THR A 108 -8.72 4.13 19.52
CA THR A 108 -9.13 4.08 20.93
C THR A 108 -10.54 4.67 21.10
N SER A 109 -11.45 3.88 21.70
CA SER A 109 -12.76 4.37 22.15
C SER A 109 -12.56 5.53 23.14
N VAL A 110 -13.46 6.55 23.09
CA VAL A 110 -13.45 7.68 24.03
C VAL A 110 -13.38 7.23 25.49
N ILE A 111 -14.01 6.09 25.82
CA ILE A 111 -13.99 5.48 27.17
C ILE A 111 -12.65 4.80 27.49
N GLY A 112 -11.98 4.24 26.47
CA GLY A 112 -10.62 3.66 26.60
C GLY A 112 -9.56 4.72 26.90
N ASN A 113 -9.69 5.91 26.31
CA ASN A 113 -8.78 7.03 26.54
C ASN A 113 -8.89 7.63 27.96
N LEU A 114 -10.04 7.53 28.62
CA LEU A 114 -10.21 8.02 30.00
C LEU A 114 -9.56 7.14 31.06
N ARG A 115 -9.23 5.88 30.75
CA ARG A 115 -8.65 4.90 31.69
C ARG A 115 -7.17 4.61 31.44
N TRP A 116 -6.55 5.26 30.46
CA TRP A 116 -5.20 4.92 30.08
C TRP A 116 -4.16 5.68 30.92
N ASP A 117 -3.26 4.90 31.51
CA ASP A 117 -2.00 5.41 32.05
C ASP A 117 -1.07 5.81 30.87
N VAL A 118 -1.30 7.06 30.43
CA VAL A 118 -0.86 7.62 29.14
C VAL A 118 0.66 7.74 29.02
N ARG A 119 1.42 7.58 30.13
CA ARG A 119 2.82 8.02 30.15
C ARG A 119 3.86 6.97 29.74
N ASN A 120 3.68 5.67 29.96
CA ASN A 120 4.74 4.69 29.71
C ASN A 120 4.46 3.75 28.53
N SER A 121 3.26 3.15 28.41
CA SER A 121 2.98 2.20 27.33
C SER A 121 2.85 2.86 25.95
N GLY A 122 2.48 4.14 25.91
CA GLY A 122 2.37 4.93 24.69
C GLY A 122 3.73 5.20 24.06
N ARG A 123 4.68 5.66 24.87
CA ARG A 123 6.02 6.05 24.43
C ARG A 123 6.82 4.87 23.88
N GLU A 124 6.84 3.75 24.58
CA GLU A 124 7.51 2.53 24.10
C GLU A 124 6.94 2.04 22.75
N HIS A 125 5.63 2.18 22.54
CA HIS A 125 5.01 1.80 21.26
C HIS A 125 5.45 2.73 20.14
N VAL A 126 5.47 4.04 20.38
CA VAL A 126 5.95 5.05 19.41
C VAL A 126 7.43 4.84 19.09
N GLU A 127 8.26 4.56 20.09
CA GLU A 127 9.69 4.25 19.91
C GLU A 127 9.88 3.00 19.03
N ARG A 128 9.11 1.92 19.27
CA ARG A 128 9.14 0.72 18.40
C ARG A 128 8.68 1.00 16.98
N LEU A 129 7.66 1.84 16.79
CA LEU A 129 7.23 2.25 15.44
C LEU A 129 8.30 3.06 14.73
N ALA A 130 8.91 4.02 15.43
CA ALA A 130 10.00 4.83 14.88
C ALA A 130 11.22 3.97 14.52
N GLU A 131 11.56 2.98 15.34
CA GLU A 131 12.60 2.00 15.02
C GLU A 131 12.25 1.16 13.78
N LEU A 132 10.98 0.70 13.69
CA LEU A 132 10.51 -0.06 12.54
C LEU A 132 10.69 0.70 11.24
N VAL A 133 10.32 1.98 11.22
CA VAL A 133 10.40 2.83 10.03
C VAL A 133 11.73 3.58 9.89
N GLY A 134 12.68 3.38 10.81
CA GLY A 134 14.03 3.96 10.75
C GLY A 134 14.07 5.46 11.03
N LEU A 135 13.18 5.96 11.91
CA LEU A 135 13.06 7.38 12.28
C LEU A 135 13.35 7.66 13.76
N THR A 136 14.05 6.76 14.46
CA THR A 136 14.34 6.90 15.90
C THR A 136 15.08 8.20 16.24
N GLU A 137 16.05 8.60 15.41
CA GLU A 137 16.82 9.84 15.62
C GLU A 137 16.01 11.11 15.31
N GLN A 138 14.86 10.97 14.63
CA GLN A 138 13.99 12.07 14.22
C GLN A 138 12.74 12.22 15.09
N LEU A 139 12.58 11.42 16.14
CA LEU A 139 11.36 11.37 16.96
C LEU A 139 10.84 12.75 17.39
N GLU A 140 11.72 13.61 17.87
CA GLU A 140 11.39 14.95 18.37
C GLU A 140 11.47 16.03 17.26
N ARG A 141 11.74 15.62 16.00
CA ARG A 141 11.86 16.54 14.88
C ARG A 141 10.48 16.79 14.26
N PRO A 142 10.08 18.05 14.01
CA PRO A 142 8.87 18.34 13.25
C PRO A 142 8.91 17.71 11.85
N ALA A 143 7.78 17.13 11.41
CA ALA A 143 7.69 16.41 10.14
C ALA A 143 7.99 17.31 8.93
N ALA A 144 7.81 18.62 9.06
CA ALA A 144 8.16 19.61 8.03
C ALA A 144 9.66 19.59 7.62
N TYR A 145 10.54 19.09 8.49
CA TYR A 145 12.00 19.05 8.26
C TYR A 145 12.52 17.66 7.87
N LEU A 146 11.64 16.70 7.64
CA LEU A 146 12.00 15.38 7.14
C LEU A 146 12.36 15.45 5.65
N SER A 147 13.28 14.57 5.21
CA SER A 147 13.48 14.33 3.78
C SER A 147 12.23 13.72 3.14
N HIS A 148 12.18 13.72 1.81
CA HIS A 148 11.07 13.09 1.10
C HIS A 148 10.91 11.62 1.51
N GLY A 149 11.98 10.83 1.48
CA GLY A 149 11.96 9.43 1.91
C GLY A 149 11.55 9.24 3.37
N GLN A 150 12.06 10.09 4.29
CA GLN A 150 11.67 10.06 5.71
C GLN A 150 10.18 10.35 5.91
N THR A 151 9.62 11.28 5.15
CA THR A 151 8.17 11.56 5.17
C THR A 151 7.36 10.34 4.73
N GLN A 152 7.80 9.64 3.68
CA GLN A 152 7.17 8.42 3.20
C GLN A 152 7.21 7.31 4.27
N TRP A 153 8.35 7.14 4.96
CA TRP A 153 8.47 6.16 6.05
C TRP A 153 7.59 6.52 7.24
N LEU A 154 7.46 7.81 7.57
CA LEU A 154 6.53 8.26 8.62
C LEU A 154 5.08 7.91 8.26
N GLU A 155 4.64 8.13 7.02
CA GLU A 155 3.29 7.74 6.57
C GLU A 155 3.04 6.24 6.71
N ILE A 156 4.01 5.40 6.31
CA ILE A 156 3.93 3.95 6.50
C ILE A 156 3.83 3.62 8.00
N GLY A 157 4.64 4.28 8.84
CA GLY A 157 4.58 4.14 10.30
C GLY A 157 3.21 4.51 10.88
N MET A 158 2.58 5.55 10.36
CA MET A 158 1.22 5.96 10.76
C MET A 158 0.17 4.92 10.37
N LEU A 159 0.29 4.27 9.19
CA LEU A 159 -0.60 3.17 8.80
C LEU A 159 -0.42 1.95 9.69
N VAL A 160 0.81 1.62 10.04
CA VAL A 160 1.12 0.54 11.01
C VAL A 160 0.58 0.90 12.40
N ALA A 161 0.72 2.15 12.84
CA ALA A 161 0.16 2.64 14.12
C ALA A 161 -1.37 2.53 14.19
N GLN A 162 -2.05 2.57 13.03
CA GLN A 162 -3.48 2.35 12.89
C GLN A 162 -3.86 0.86 12.82
N ASP A 163 -2.90 -0.07 13.03
CA ASP A 163 -3.05 -1.52 12.87
C ASP A 163 -3.64 -1.91 11.49
N ALA A 164 -3.25 -1.24 10.42
CA ALA A 164 -3.69 -1.62 9.09
C ALA A 164 -3.19 -3.05 8.75
N GLU A 165 -4.11 -3.96 8.46
CA GLU A 165 -3.77 -5.33 8.08
C GLU A 165 -3.42 -5.45 6.59
N LEU A 166 -4.04 -4.61 5.76
CA LEU A 166 -3.74 -4.43 4.33
C LEU A 166 -3.27 -3.00 4.10
N ILE A 167 -2.08 -2.84 3.54
CA ILE A 167 -1.50 -1.53 3.23
C ILE A 167 -1.34 -1.41 1.72
N LEU A 168 -2.01 -0.40 1.15
CA LEU A 168 -1.99 -0.07 -0.26
C LEU A 168 -1.05 1.11 -0.50
N MET A 169 -0.10 0.95 -1.42
CA MET A 169 0.89 1.98 -1.73
C MET A 169 0.99 2.19 -3.25
N ASP A 170 0.94 3.45 -3.66
CA ASP A 170 1.06 3.85 -5.06
C ASP A 170 2.38 4.60 -5.23
N GLU A 171 3.32 4.02 -5.97
CA GLU A 171 4.67 4.51 -6.25
C GLU A 171 5.42 5.02 -5.00
N PRO A 172 5.57 4.17 -3.96
CA PRO A 172 6.14 4.60 -2.68
C PRO A 172 7.60 5.05 -2.76
N THR A 173 8.33 4.69 -3.83
CA THR A 173 9.74 5.06 -4.02
C THR A 173 9.95 6.24 -4.97
N ALA A 174 8.87 6.81 -5.53
CA ALA A 174 8.98 7.94 -6.45
C ALA A 174 9.73 9.12 -5.81
N GLY A 175 10.75 9.64 -6.49
CA GLY A 175 11.56 10.76 -6.01
C GLY A 175 12.56 10.44 -4.90
N MET A 176 12.73 9.17 -4.53
CA MET A 176 13.73 8.73 -3.55
C MET A 176 15.13 8.58 -4.17
N THR A 177 16.14 8.81 -3.36
CA THR A 177 17.52 8.42 -3.68
C THR A 177 17.68 6.90 -3.65
N ALA A 178 18.70 6.36 -4.31
CA ALA A 178 19.00 4.92 -4.29
C ALA A 178 19.20 4.36 -2.87
N GLN A 179 19.68 5.19 -1.93
CA GLN A 179 19.84 4.79 -0.52
C GLN A 179 18.47 4.71 0.17
N GLU A 180 17.58 5.66 -0.06
CA GLU A 180 16.22 5.66 0.50
C GLU A 180 15.41 4.49 -0.07
N THR A 181 15.53 4.21 -1.38
CA THR A 181 14.89 3.05 -2.01
C THR A 181 15.32 1.73 -1.37
N ARG A 182 16.62 1.54 -1.10
CA ARG A 182 17.10 0.33 -0.39
C ARG A 182 16.52 0.22 1.02
N LYS A 183 16.51 1.32 1.79
CA LYS A 183 15.90 1.34 3.13
C LYS A 183 14.40 1.05 3.08
N THR A 184 13.70 1.51 2.04
CA THR A 184 12.27 1.21 1.82
C THR A 184 12.08 -0.29 1.55
N ALA A 185 12.95 -0.92 0.77
CA ALA A 185 12.90 -2.37 0.56
C ALA A 185 13.11 -3.15 1.89
N GLU A 186 14.06 -2.71 2.73
CA GLU A 186 14.28 -3.29 4.06
C GLU A 186 13.07 -3.11 4.98
N LEU A 187 12.43 -1.94 4.94
CA LEU A 187 11.19 -1.69 5.68
C LEU A 187 10.08 -2.65 5.23
N PHE A 188 9.88 -2.83 3.93
CA PHE A 188 8.86 -3.74 3.41
C PHE A 188 9.13 -5.19 3.80
N ALA A 189 10.40 -5.62 3.80
CA ALA A 189 10.78 -6.95 4.29
C ALA A 189 10.43 -7.16 5.79
N ARG A 190 10.50 -6.11 6.61
CA ARG A 190 10.08 -6.16 8.04
C ARG A 190 8.57 -6.19 8.22
N LEU A 191 7.82 -5.54 7.32
CA LEU A 191 6.35 -5.49 7.36
C LEU A 191 5.71 -6.78 6.84
N LYS A 192 6.33 -7.40 5.84
CA LYS A 192 5.90 -8.66 5.24
C LYS A 192 5.67 -9.75 6.28
N GLY A 193 4.62 -10.56 6.08
CA GLY A 193 4.21 -11.60 7.02
C GLY A 193 3.33 -11.09 8.17
N ARG A 194 3.50 -9.83 8.60
CA ARG A 194 2.65 -9.18 9.61
C ARG A 194 1.53 -8.37 8.99
N HIS A 195 1.83 -7.70 7.89
CA HIS A 195 0.89 -6.91 7.09
C HIS A 195 0.84 -7.48 5.68
N THR A 196 -0.33 -7.43 5.05
CA THR A 196 -0.48 -7.67 3.62
C THR A 196 -0.20 -6.37 2.90
N LEU A 197 0.66 -6.40 1.88
CA LEU A 197 1.10 -5.20 1.17
C LEU A 197 0.72 -5.32 -0.31
N ILE A 198 0.09 -4.29 -0.88
CA ILE A 198 -0.05 -4.12 -2.33
C ILE A 198 0.68 -2.86 -2.73
N VAL A 199 1.69 -3.03 -3.57
CA VAL A 199 2.60 -1.96 -3.99
C VAL A 199 2.50 -1.80 -5.50
N VAL A 200 2.00 -0.65 -5.95
CA VAL A 200 2.08 -0.25 -7.36
C VAL A 200 3.45 0.36 -7.60
N GLU A 201 4.19 -0.17 -8.55
CA GLU A 201 5.54 0.30 -8.89
C GLU A 201 5.84 0.09 -10.37
N HIS A 202 6.86 0.79 -10.85
CA HIS A 202 7.35 0.69 -12.22
C HIS A 202 8.85 0.36 -12.30
N ASP A 203 9.60 0.50 -11.21
CA ASP A 203 11.00 0.07 -11.12
C ASP A 203 11.07 -1.45 -10.91
N MET A 204 11.45 -2.16 -11.97
CA MET A 204 11.56 -3.63 -11.94
C MET A 204 12.66 -4.12 -10.99
N GLY A 205 13.70 -3.32 -10.75
CA GLY A 205 14.76 -3.66 -9.80
C GLY A 205 14.20 -3.69 -8.38
N PHE A 206 13.43 -2.68 -8.01
CA PHE A 206 12.77 -2.61 -6.71
C PHE A 206 11.68 -3.69 -6.58
N VAL A 207 10.82 -3.86 -7.60
CA VAL A 207 9.77 -4.89 -7.63
C VAL A 207 10.33 -6.29 -7.40
N LYS A 208 11.45 -6.65 -8.05
CA LYS A 208 12.12 -7.94 -7.85
C LYS A 208 12.70 -8.12 -6.45
N ALA A 209 13.16 -7.02 -5.85
CA ALA A 209 13.76 -7.06 -4.52
C ALA A 209 12.73 -7.29 -3.40
N ILE A 210 11.47 -6.87 -3.59
CA ILE A 210 10.46 -6.87 -2.53
C ILE A 210 9.32 -7.88 -2.75
N GLY A 211 8.89 -8.10 -4.00
CA GLY A 211 7.67 -8.82 -4.35
C GLY A 211 7.73 -10.33 -4.12
N ASP A 212 6.69 -10.89 -3.49
CA ASP A 212 6.46 -12.34 -3.49
C ASP A 212 5.87 -12.77 -4.81
N ILE A 213 4.82 -12.07 -5.19
CA ILE A 213 4.08 -12.25 -6.44
C ILE A 213 3.98 -10.89 -7.14
N ILE A 214 4.15 -10.93 -8.44
CA ILE A 214 3.99 -9.78 -9.32
C ILE A 214 2.73 -10.00 -10.16
N SER A 215 1.81 -9.05 -10.10
CA SER A 215 0.60 -8.99 -10.92
C SER A 215 0.79 -7.92 -11.99
N VAL A 216 0.64 -8.31 -13.25
CA VAL A 216 0.76 -7.40 -14.40
C VAL A 216 -0.62 -7.03 -14.89
N MET A 217 -0.95 -5.75 -14.84
CA MET A 217 -2.20 -5.23 -15.41
C MET A 217 -1.99 -4.61 -16.80
N HIS A 218 -2.97 -4.83 -17.66
CA HIS A 218 -3.04 -4.19 -18.97
C HIS A 218 -4.49 -3.94 -19.37
N MET A 219 -4.83 -2.71 -19.77
CA MET A 219 -6.18 -2.32 -20.19
C MET A 219 -7.30 -2.73 -19.22
N GLY A 220 -7.06 -2.54 -17.91
CA GLY A 220 -8.05 -2.83 -16.86
C GLY A 220 -8.23 -4.32 -16.52
N GLN A 221 -7.38 -5.19 -17.03
CA GLN A 221 -7.42 -6.64 -16.80
C GLN A 221 -6.11 -7.16 -16.23
N MET A 222 -6.15 -8.34 -15.61
CA MET A 222 -4.95 -9.09 -15.24
C MET A 222 -4.38 -9.74 -16.51
N LEU A 223 -3.14 -9.41 -16.85
CA LEU A 223 -2.43 -9.97 -18.00
C LEU A 223 -1.61 -11.21 -17.61
N ALA A 224 -0.91 -11.14 -16.49
CA ALA A 224 -0.09 -12.23 -15.97
C ALA A 224 0.11 -12.07 -14.46
N GLU A 225 0.35 -13.17 -13.78
CA GLU A 225 0.63 -13.22 -12.35
C GLU A 225 1.63 -14.34 -12.05
N GLY A 226 2.60 -14.08 -11.17
CA GLY A 226 3.61 -15.05 -10.79
C GLY A 226 4.84 -14.42 -10.17
N THR A 227 5.88 -15.20 -10.01
CA THR A 227 7.21 -14.74 -9.60
C THR A 227 7.82 -13.79 -10.65
N ALA A 228 8.85 -13.04 -10.27
CA ALA A 228 9.54 -12.15 -11.19
C ALA A 228 10.03 -12.89 -12.46
N ALA A 229 10.56 -14.11 -12.31
CA ALA A 229 11.06 -14.91 -13.44
C ALA A 229 9.92 -15.36 -14.38
N GLU A 230 8.77 -15.77 -13.84
CA GLU A 230 7.60 -16.17 -14.63
C GLU A 230 7.02 -15.00 -15.40
N VAL A 231 6.87 -13.86 -14.75
CA VAL A 231 6.34 -12.63 -15.37
C VAL A 231 7.26 -12.12 -16.48
N GLU A 232 8.58 -12.13 -16.28
CA GLU A 232 9.56 -11.73 -17.30
C GLU A 232 9.61 -12.69 -18.49
N ALA A 233 9.35 -13.97 -18.28
CA ALA A 233 9.28 -14.97 -19.33
C ALA A 233 7.97 -14.91 -20.13
N HIS A 234 6.91 -14.27 -19.60
CA HIS A 234 5.58 -14.29 -20.17
C HIS A 234 5.53 -13.54 -21.53
N PRO A 235 5.09 -14.19 -22.63
CA PRO A 235 5.17 -13.59 -23.97
C PRO A 235 4.34 -12.31 -24.14
N GLU A 236 3.18 -12.25 -23.50
CA GLU A 236 2.29 -11.09 -23.59
C GLU A 236 2.79 -9.92 -22.76
N VAL A 237 3.41 -10.17 -21.62
CA VAL A 237 4.08 -9.12 -20.82
C VAL A 237 5.21 -8.50 -21.64
N ARG A 238 6.05 -9.33 -22.26
CA ARG A 238 7.11 -8.83 -23.16
C ARG A 238 6.55 -7.96 -24.27
N ARG A 239 5.46 -8.38 -24.93
CA ARG A 239 4.81 -7.60 -26.01
C ARG A 239 4.24 -6.28 -25.49
N ALA A 240 3.56 -6.28 -24.35
CA ALA A 240 2.96 -5.10 -23.77
C ALA A 240 4.01 -4.06 -23.35
N TYR A 241 5.16 -4.50 -22.83
CA TYR A 241 6.26 -3.62 -22.42
C TYR A 241 7.21 -3.24 -23.57
N LEU A 242 7.50 -4.14 -24.53
CA LEU A 242 8.37 -3.88 -25.68
C LEU A 242 7.66 -3.06 -26.77
N GLY A 243 6.31 -3.19 -26.89
CA GLY A 243 5.50 -2.39 -27.82
C GLY A 243 5.31 -0.93 -27.40
N SER A 244 5.62 -0.57 -26.13
CA SER A 244 5.49 0.78 -25.57
C SER A 244 6.84 1.50 -25.33
N GLY A 245 7.94 1.04 -26.00
CA GLY A 245 9.28 1.63 -25.80
C GLY A 245 9.98 1.06 -24.59
N GLY A 246 10.78 0.05 -24.82
CA GLY A 246 11.62 -0.78 -23.97
C GLY A 246 11.72 -0.50 -22.49
N ILE A 247 11.83 -1.57 -21.71
CA ILE A 247 12.32 -1.51 -20.32
C ILE A 247 13.69 -0.83 -20.38
N SER A 248 13.72 0.45 -20.03
CA SER A 248 14.95 1.23 -19.94
C SER A 248 15.77 0.66 -18.79
N HIS A 249 16.80 -0.11 -19.13
CA HIS A 249 17.88 -0.38 -18.20
C HIS A 249 18.64 0.93 -18.01
N ALA A 250 18.44 1.60 -16.90
CA ALA A 250 19.31 2.64 -16.38
C ALA A 250 19.71 2.28 -14.95
#